data_7a7eaed385a23f5e9f493508c6126274
#
_entry.id   7a7eaed385a23f5e9f493508c6126274
#
_cell.length_a   1.000
_cell.length_b   1.000
_cell.length_c   1.000
_cell.angle_alpha   90.00
_cell.angle_beta   90.00
_cell.angle_gamma   90.00
#
_symmetry.space_group_name_H-M   'P 1'
#
loop_
_entity.id
_entity.type
_entity.pdbx_description
1 polymer ?
#
loop_
_entity_poly.entity_id
_entity_poly.type
_entity_poly.pdbx_seq_one_letter_code
_entity_poly.pdbx_strand_id
1 'polypeptide(L)'
;VEILWTVVPLIILIVMAIPATKTLIDIYDNSDSDIDIQITGYQWKWHYKYLGQDVEFFSNLATPADQIHNQAPKSEHYLLEVDEPLVLPTGAKIRFLVTSADVIHSWWVPAFAVKRDAIPGFINEAWTRVEKPGLYRGQCAELCGKDHGFMPIVVDVKARPDYDAWLAERKAQGAQLKELTSKEWTLEELMARGDKVYHTACTACHPAEGQGLP
;
A
#
# COMPACT_ATOMS: atom_id res chain seq x y z
N VAL A 1 47.38 -28.35 -9.62
CA VAL A 1 46.50 -27.29 -10.17
C VAL A 1 45.03 -27.58 -9.86
N GLU A 2 44.57 -28.84 -10.07
CA GLU A 2 43.17 -29.26 -9.90
C GLU A 2 42.66 -29.04 -8.44
N ILE A 3 43.47 -29.38 -7.46
CA ILE A 3 43.18 -29.15 -6.04
C ILE A 3 42.99 -27.67 -5.75
N LEU A 4 43.80 -26.80 -6.34
CA LEU A 4 43.72 -25.35 -6.07
C LEU A 4 42.39 -24.75 -6.55
N TRP A 5 41.97 -25.04 -7.77
CA TRP A 5 40.70 -24.48 -8.27
C TRP A 5 39.45 -25.11 -7.65
N THR A 6 39.59 -26.22 -6.93
CA THR A 6 38.51 -26.83 -6.13
C THR A 6 38.49 -26.27 -4.70
N VAL A 7 39.67 -26.25 -4.04
CA VAL A 7 39.76 -25.86 -2.64
C VAL A 7 39.54 -24.37 -2.42
N VAL A 8 40.08 -23.51 -3.30
CA VAL A 8 39.94 -22.07 -3.15
C VAL A 8 38.47 -21.62 -3.24
N PRO A 9 37.67 -22.00 -4.26
CA PRO A 9 36.25 -21.68 -4.29
C PRO A 9 35.46 -22.29 -3.14
N LEU A 10 35.79 -23.49 -2.72
CA LEU A 10 35.13 -24.12 -1.56
C LEU A 10 35.34 -23.30 -0.26
N ILE A 11 36.57 -22.85 -0.01
CA ILE A 11 36.85 -21.99 1.15
C ILE A 11 36.07 -20.69 1.06
N ILE A 12 36.00 -20.04 -0.11
CA ILE A 12 35.24 -18.81 -0.33
C ILE A 12 33.76 -19.06 0.00
N LEU A 13 33.16 -20.14 -0.48
CA LEU A 13 31.76 -20.47 -0.20
C LEU A 13 31.51 -20.68 1.28
N ILE A 14 32.38 -21.41 1.98
CA ILE A 14 32.27 -21.63 3.43
C ILE A 14 32.35 -20.30 4.20
N VAL A 15 33.32 -19.44 3.85
CA VAL A 15 33.51 -18.14 4.50
C VAL A 15 32.31 -17.23 4.26
N MET A 16 31.71 -17.26 3.08
CA MET A 16 30.51 -16.47 2.76
C MET A 16 29.22 -17.03 3.37
N ALA A 17 29.12 -18.35 3.58
CA ALA A 17 27.92 -18.97 4.13
C ALA A 17 27.57 -18.48 5.54
N ILE A 18 28.57 -18.22 6.38
CA ILE A 18 28.36 -17.78 7.77
C ILE A 18 27.67 -16.40 7.83
N PRO A 19 28.21 -15.31 7.22
CA PRO A 19 27.54 -14.02 7.25
C PRO A 19 26.21 -14.02 6.48
N ALA A 20 26.11 -14.76 5.36
CA ALA A 20 24.88 -14.88 4.61
C ALA A 20 23.75 -15.51 5.44
N THR A 21 24.05 -16.59 6.17
CA THR A 21 23.06 -17.23 7.05
C THR A 21 22.62 -16.29 8.18
N LYS A 22 23.55 -15.55 8.79
CA LYS A 22 23.22 -14.58 9.82
C LYS A 22 22.30 -13.49 9.26
N THR A 23 22.64 -12.89 8.13
CA THR A 23 21.82 -11.87 7.47
C THR A 23 20.43 -12.41 7.12
N LEU A 24 20.34 -13.65 6.65
CA LEU A 24 19.06 -14.29 6.36
C LEU A 24 18.18 -14.43 7.61
N ILE A 25 18.75 -14.85 8.73
CA ILE A 25 18.04 -14.92 10.00
C ILE A 25 17.54 -13.53 10.41
N ASP A 26 18.38 -12.51 10.33
CA ASP A 26 18.03 -11.13 10.67
C ASP A 26 16.89 -10.59 9.76
N ILE A 27 16.87 -10.93 8.45
CA ILE A 27 15.80 -10.55 7.52
C ILE A 27 14.45 -11.21 7.89
N TYR A 28 14.47 -12.43 8.39
CA TYR A 28 13.26 -13.15 8.80
C TYR A 28 12.83 -12.87 10.25
N ASP A 29 13.60 -12.10 11.00
CA ASP A 29 13.23 -11.71 12.35
C ASP A 29 12.21 -10.55 12.32
N ASN A 30 10.94 -10.92 12.38
CA ASN A 30 9.80 -9.99 12.43
C ASN A 30 9.39 -9.61 13.86
N SER A 31 10.15 -10.02 14.88
CA SER A 31 9.87 -9.71 16.29
C SER A 31 10.09 -8.21 16.61
N ASP A 32 9.53 -7.79 17.73
CA ASP A 32 9.74 -6.43 18.29
C ASP A 32 9.43 -5.29 17.29
N SER A 33 8.36 -5.42 16.50
CA SER A 33 7.86 -4.35 15.63
C SER A 33 7.21 -3.24 16.45
N ASP A 34 7.46 -1.99 16.04
CA ASP A 34 6.81 -0.80 16.61
C ASP A 34 5.40 -0.61 16.05
N ILE A 35 5.18 -1.01 14.79
CA ILE A 35 3.92 -0.84 14.07
C ILE A 35 3.69 -2.06 13.18
N ASP A 36 2.48 -2.60 13.25
CA ASP A 36 2.03 -3.68 12.38
C ASP A 36 1.02 -3.15 11.36
N ILE A 37 1.26 -3.44 10.09
CA ILE A 37 0.39 -3.02 8.99
C ILE A 37 0.02 -4.24 8.17
N GLN A 38 -1.29 -4.51 8.09
CA GLN A 38 -1.81 -5.48 7.14
C GLN A 38 -1.94 -4.84 5.77
N ILE A 39 -1.38 -5.51 4.76
CA ILE A 39 -1.43 -5.13 3.35
C ILE A 39 -2.24 -6.20 2.62
N THR A 40 -3.36 -5.81 2.02
CA THR A 40 -4.21 -6.73 1.27
C THR A 40 -4.27 -6.30 -0.20
N GLY A 41 -3.87 -7.19 -1.11
CA GLY A 41 -4.00 -6.99 -2.54
C GLY A 41 -5.42 -7.26 -3.03
N TYR A 42 -5.89 -6.42 -3.94
CA TYR A 42 -7.14 -6.55 -4.69
C TYR A 42 -6.89 -6.28 -6.18
N GLN A 43 -7.72 -6.72 -7.03
CA GLN A 43 -7.73 -6.39 -8.46
C GLN A 43 -8.44 -5.03 -8.67
N TRP A 44 -7.79 -3.89 -8.87
CA TRP A 44 -6.33 -3.64 -8.90
C TRP A 44 -6.05 -2.43 -8.01
N LYS A 45 -5.87 -2.68 -6.73
CA LYS A 45 -5.61 -1.68 -5.68
C LYS A 45 -5.02 -2.34 -4.46
N TRP A 46 -4.50 -1.53 -3.55
CA TRP A 46 -4.03 -2.00 -2.25
C TRP A 46 -4.97 -1.53 -1.13
N HIS A 47 -5.12 -2.35 -0.10
CA HIS A 47 -5.77 -1.96 1.15
C HIS A 47 -4.75 -2.03 2.27
N TYR A 48 -4.65 -0.95 3.04
CA TYR A 48 -3.76 -0.83 4.19
C TYR A 48 -4.57 -0.73 5.47
N LYS A 49 -4.19 -1.52 6.49
CA LYS A 49 -4.80 -1.51 7.80
C LYS A 49 -3.73 -1.46 8.87
N TYR A 50 -3.72 -0.40 9.67
CA TYR A 50 -2.81 -0.23 10.81
C TYR A 50 -3.40 -0.95 12.01
N LEU A 51 -2.82 -2.09 12.37
CA LEU A 51 -3.35 -2.94 13.43
C LEU A 51 -3.31 -2.22 14.79
N GLY A 52 -4.41 -2.28 15.52
CA GLY A 52 -4.55 -1.61 16.82
C GLY A 52 -4.73 -0.08 16.75
N GLN A 53 -4.83 0.51 15.55
CA GLN A 53 -4.95 1.96 15.38
C GLN A 53 -6.30 2.44 14.86
N ASP A 54 -7.21 1.55 14.47
CA ASP A 54 -8.52 1.90 13.85
C ASP A 54 -8.37 2.77 12.58
N VAL A 55 -7.28 2.60 11.84
CA VAL A 55 -7.02 3.30 10.58
C VAL A 55 -6.87 2.26 9.48
N GLU A 56 -7.72 2.37 8.48
CA GLU A 56 -7.64 1.55 7.27
C GLU A 56 -8.17 2.32 6.06
N PHE A 57 -7.60 2.08 4.88
CA PHE A 57 -8.00 2.74 3.64
C PHE A 57 -7.55 1.95 2.41
N PHE A 58 -8.19 2.24 1.28
CA PHE A 58 -7.76 1.79 -0.03
C PHE A 58 -6.80 2.81 -0.66
N SER A 59 -5.87 2.31 -1.44
CA SER A 59 -4.92 3.06 -2.24
C SER A 59 -5.11 2.67 -3.70
N ASN A 60 -5.55 3.61 -4.52
CA ASN A 60 -5.86 3.41 -5.93
C ASN A 60 -4.93 4.21 -6.81
N LEU A 61 -4.80 3.83 -8.08
CA LEU A 61 -4.08 4.61 -9.09
C LEU A 61 -4.68 6.02 -9.20
N ALA A 62 -3.84 7.04 -9.10
CA ALA A 62 -4.22 8.45 -9.27
C ALA A 62 -3.89 9.02 -10.65
N THR A 63 -3.26 8.24 -11.53
CA THR A 63 -2.95 8.71 -12.89
C THR A 63 -4.22 9.07 -13.66
N PRO A 64 -4.36 10.30 -14.17
CA PRO A 64 -5.52 10.74 -14.91
C PRO A 64 -5.83 9.88 -16.14
N ALA A 65 -7.11 9.66 -16.42
CA ALA A 65 -7.57 8.81 -17.53
C ALA A 65 -7.11 9.31 -18.90
N ASP A 66 -7.02 10.62 -19.10
CA ASP A 66 -6.54 11.24 -20.33
C ASP A 66 -5.07 10.91 -20.61
N GLN A 67 -4.22 10.82 -19.58
CA GLN A 67 -2.85 10.35 -19.72
C GLN A 67 -2.79 8.86 -20.07
N ILE A 68 -3.65 8.05 -19.45
CA ILE A 68 -3.75 6.61 -19.73
C ILE A 68 -4.16 6.37 -21.18
N HIS A 69 -5.12 7.14 -21.67
CA HIS A 69 -5.62 7.03 -23.05
C HIS A 69 -4.80 7.82 -24.09
N ASN A 70 -3.63 8.35 -23.71
CA ASN A 70 -2.74 9.14 -24.58
C ASN A 70 -3.38 10.42 -25.15
N GLN A 71 -4.32 11.00 -24.41
CA GLN A 71 -5.00 12.26 -24.75
C GLN A 71 -4.29 13.48 -24.11
N ALA A 72 -3.45 13.25 -23.11
CA ALA A 72 -2.60 14.25 -22.47
C ALA A 72 -1.16 13.75 -22.31
N PRO A 73 -0.16 14.66 -22.17
CA PRO A 73 1.21 14.30 -21.87
C PRO A 73 1.32 13.52 -20.56
N LYS A 74 2.17 12.49 -20.53
CA LYS A 74 2.42 11.69 -19.34
C LYS A 74 3.22 12.48 -18.32
N SER A 75 2.84 12.39 -17.04
CA SER A 75 3.58 12.97 -15.91
C SER A 75 4.90 12.24 -15.67
N GLU A 76 5.81 12.85 -14.90
CA GLU A 76 7.10 12.26 -14.52
C GLU A 76 6.93 10.89 -13.85
N HIS A 77 5.88 10.74 -13.05
CA HIS A 77 5.60 9.51 -12.31
C HIS A 77 4.35 8.78 -12.85
N TYR A 78 4.23 8.75 -14.18
CA TYR A 78 3.14 8.06 -14.86
C TYR A 78 2.97 6.63 -14.37
N LEU A 79 1.75 6.26 -13.97
CA LEU A 79 1.36 4.98 -13.36
C LEU A 79 2.08 4.64 -12.02
N LEU A 80 2.69 5.64 -11.36
CA LEU A 80 3.39 5.47 -10.08
C LEU A 80 2.87 6.42 -8.99
N GLU A 81 1.70 7.00 -9.16
CA GLU A 81 1.03 7.85 -8.20
C GLU A 81 -0.27 7.20 -7.71
N VAL A 82 -0.60 7.43 -6.44
CA VAL A 82 -1.83 6.93 -5.81
C VAL A 82 -2.61 8.08 -5.17
N ASP A 83 -3.91 7.86 -4.97
CA ASP A 83 -4.79 8.80 -4.25
C ASP A 83 -4.47 8.87 -2.76
N GLU A 84 -4.17 7.71 -2.13
CA GLU A 84 -3.91 7.57 -0.70
C GLU A 84 -2.61 6.78 -0.48
N PRO A 85 -1.46 7.44 -0.23
CA PRO A 85 -0.21 6.75 0.05
C PRO A 85 -0.20 6.04 1.42
N LEU A 86 0.54 4.94 1.52
CA LEU A 86 0.88 4.34 2.81
C LEU A 86 1.82 5.28 3.58
N VAL A 87 1.49 5.63 4.82
CA VAL A 87 2.29 6.58 5.62
C VAL A 87 3.04 5.85 6.73
N LEU A 88 4.34 6.07 6.82
CA LEU A 88 5.21 5.43 7.81
C LEU A 88 6.03 6.49 8.57
N PRO A 89 6.35 6.27 9.87
CA PRO A 89 7.31 7.11 10.57
C PRO A 89 8.75 6.69 10.27
N THR A 90 9.68 7.64 10.31
CA THR A 90 11.12 7.34 10.28
C THR A 90 11.57 6.58 11.52
N GLY A 91 12.58 5.72 11.38
CA GLY A 91 13.30 5.03 12.45
C GLY A 91 12.56 3.88 13.13
N ALA A 92 11.26 3.72 12.90
CA ALA A 92 10.46 2.65 13.48
C ALA A 92 10.63 1.32 12.71
N LYS A 93 10.59 0.19 13.42
CA LYS A 93 10.51 -1.14 12.80
C LYS A 93 9.06 -1.42 12.44
N ILE A 94 8.76 -1.45 11.15
CA ILE A 94 7.43 -1.69 10.62
C ILE A 94 7.33 -3.15 10.16
N ARG A 95 6.38 -3.90 10.70
CA ARG A 95 6.07 -5.25 10.21
C ARG A 95 4.89 -5.18 9.25
N PHE A 96 5.06 -5.78 8.09
CA PHE A 96 4.03 -5.95 7.08
C PHE A 96 3.47 -7.36 7.12
N LEU A 97 2.15 -7.47 7.17
CA LEU A 97 1.38 -8.69 7.07
C LEU A 97 0.68 -8.68 5.70
N VAL A 98 1.28 -9.36 4.73
CA VAL A 98 0.89 -9.27 3.32
C VAL A 98 0.02 -10.44 2.92
N THR A 99 -1.18 -10.16 2.40
CA THR A 99 -2.17 -11.13 1.93
C THR A 99 -2.94 -10.60 0.72
N SER A 100 -3.83 -11.39 0.16
CA SER A 100 -4.72 -11.00 -0.93
C SER A 100 -6.15 -11.44 -0.68
N ALA A 101 -7.11 -10.70 -1.22
CA ALA A 101 -8.54 -11.01 -1.17
C ALA A 101 -9.04 -11.80 -2.40
N ASP A 102 -8.27 -11.82 -3.49
CA ASP A 102 -8.71 -12.40 -4.78
C ASP A 102 -7.66 -13.29 -5.44
N VAL A 103 -6.70 -12.72 -6.17
CA VAL A 103 -5.62 -13.45 -6.86
C VAL A 103 -4.28 -13.16 -6.20
N ILE A 104 -3.21 -13.82 -6.66
CA ILE A 104 -1.86 -13.52 -6.17
C ILE A 104 -1.43 -12.16 -6.72
N HIS A 105 -0.92 -11.31 -5.82
CA HIS A 105 -0.20 -10.06 -6.10
C HIS A 105 1.17 -10.12 -5.43
N SER A 106 2.02 -9.12 -5.64
CA SER A 106 3.27 -8.99 -4.88
C SER A 106 3.52 -7.54 -4.52
N TRP A 107 3.63 -7.24 -3.23
CA TRP A 107 3.94 -5.91 -2.74
C TRP A 107 5.45 -5.68 -2.80
N TRP A 108 5.88 -4.78 -3.67
CA TRP A 108 7.30 -4.53 -3.92
C TRP A 108 7.64 -3.05 -3.88
N VAL A 109 8.49 -2.67 -2.94
CA VAL A 109 9.11 -1.34 -2.84
C VAL A 109 10.63 -1.54 -2.87
N PRO A 110 11.29 -1.34 -4.02
CA PRO A 110 12.72 -1.61 -4.20
C PRO A 110 13.61 -0.92 -3.16
N ALA A 111 13.32 0.34 -2.85
CA ALA A 111 14.10 1.14 -1.90
C ALA A 111 14.05 0.62 -0.46
N PHE A 112 13.07 -0.20 -0.11
CA PHE A 112 12.95 -0.84 1.20
C PHE A 112 13.58 -2.23 1.22
N ALA A 113 14.07 -2.73 0.10
CA ALA A 113 14.47 -4.12 -0.11
C ALA A 113 13.37 -5.13 0.25
N VAL A 114 12.10 -4.72 0.16
CA VAL A 114 10.93 -5.56 0.46
C VAL A 114 10.24 -5.94 -0.85
N LYS A 115 10.11 -7.24 -1.06
CA LYS A 115 9.27 -7.87 -2.08
C LYS A 115 8.59 -9.07 -1.44
N ARG A 116 7.27 -9.04 -1.33
CA ARG A 116 6.49 -10.11 -0.70
C ARG A 116 5.21 -10.38 -1.47
N ASP A 117 4.99 -11.66 -1.77
CA ASP A 117 3.78 -12.09 -2.45
C ASP A 117 2.58 -12.01 -1.50
N ALA A 118 1.50 -11.45 -2.04
CA ALA A 118 0.19 -11.38 -1.41
C ALA A 118 -0.66 -12.54 -1.93
N ILE A 119 -0.75 -13.62 -1.14
CA ILE A 119 -1.37 -14.88 -1.55
C ILE A 119 -2.71 -15.04 -0.83
N PRO A 120 -3.82 -15.33 -1.54
CA PRO A 120 -5.11 -15.59 -0.92
C PRO A 120 -5.04 -16.74 0.10
N GLY A 121 -5.55 -16.49 1.30
CA GLY A 121 -5.56 -17.49 2.38
C GLY A 121 -4.25 -17.66 3.15
N PHE A 122 -3.20 -16.93 2.78
CA PHE A 122 -1.90 -16.91 3.48
C PHE A 122 -1.54 -15.50 3.93
N ILE A 123 -0.77 -15.40 5.02
CA ILE A 123 -0.18 -14.15 5.47
C ILE A 123 1.33 -14.32 5.40
N ASN A 124 1.97 -13.58 4.50
CA ASN A 124 3.41 -13.46 4.41
C ASN A 124 3.88 -12.27 5.23
N GLU A 125 5.02 -12.41 5.91
CA GLU A 125 5.57 -11.36 6.73
C GLU A 125 6.85 -10.78 6.13
N ALA A 126 7.03 -9.49 6.30
CA ALA A 126 8.27 -8.77 6.05
C ALA A 126 8.37 -7.60 7.04
N TRP A 127 9.57 -7.06 7.20
CA TRP A 127 9.75 -5.84 7.96
C TRP A 127 10.69 -4.87 7.24
N THR A 128 10.57 -3.61 7.60
CA THR A 128 11.49 -2.56 7.16
C THR A 128 11.70 -1.52 8.25
N ARG A 129 12.80 -0.77 8.15
CA ARG A 129 13.05 0.43 8.94
C ARG A 129 13.62 1.49 8.00
N VAL A 130 12.94 2.62 7.89
CA VAL A 130 13.31 3.67 6.96
C VAL A 130 13.79 4.89 7.75
N GLU A 131 15.04 5.28 7.54
CA GLU A 131 15.66 6.37 8.30
C GLU A 131 15.41 7.77 7.70
N LYS A 132 15.19 7.84 6.39
CA LYS A 132 15.03 9.11 5.68
C LYS A 132 13.58 9.37 5.32
N PRO A 133 13.02 10.54 5.65
CA PRO A 133 11.70 10.92 5.17
C PRO A 133 11.71 11.12 3.66
N GLY A 134 10.55 10.92 3.02
CA GLY A 134 10.39 11.08 1.57
C GLY A 134 9.34 10.14 0.98
N LEU A 135 9.09 10.31 -0.31
CA LEU A 135 8.18 9.46 -1.09
C LEU A 135 8.95 8.32 -1.74
N TYR A 136 8.53 7.11 -1.45
CA TYR A 136 9.09 5.88 -2.00
C TYR A 136 8.05 5.19 -2.87
N ARG A 137 8.46 4.71 -4.03
CA ARG A 137 7.57 4.13 -5.02
C ARG A 137 7.84 2.66 -5.24
N GLY A 138 6.78 1.94 -5.51
CA GLY A 138 6.81 0.52 -5.81
C GLY A 138 5.68 0.11 -6.75
N GLN A 139 5.61 -1.16 -7.04
CA GLN A 139 4.67 -1.73 -8.00
C GLN A 139 4.22 -3.11 -7.54
N CYS A 140 3.07 -3.55 -8.04
CA CYS A 140 2.73 -4.96 -8.01
C CYS A 140 3.74 -5.75 -8.84
N ALA A 141 4.33 -6.80 -8.28
CA ALA A 141 5.41 -7.58 -8.90
C ALA A 141 5.02 -9.03 -9.22
N GLU A 142 3.71 -9.38 -9.13
CA GLU A 142 3.16 -10.67 -9.57
C GLU A 142 1.98 -10.44 -10.49
N LEU A 143 1.96 -11.13 -11.64
CA LEU A 143 0.92 -10.94 -12.66
C LEU A 143 -0.46 -11.29 -12.10
N CYS A 144 -1.31 -10.27 -11.95
CA CYS A 144 -2.60 -10.37 -11.28
C CYS A 144 -3.82 -10.03 -12.18
N GLY A 145 -3.65 -10.05 -13.49
CA GLY A 145 -4.70 -9.80 -14.47
C GLY A 145 -4.43 -8.59 -15.37
N LYS A 146 -5.49 -8.09 -16.03
CA LYS A 146 -5.36 -7.10 -17.12
C LYS A 146 -4.77 -5.75 -16.67
N ASP A 147 -5.07 -5.31 -15.46
CA ASP A 147 -4.63 -4.02 -14.93
C ASP A 147 -3.48 -4.18 -13.90
N HIS A 148 -2.68 -5.25 -14.05
CA HIS A 148 -1.50 -5.53 -13.21
C HIS A 148 -0.56 -4.31 -13.08
N GLY A 149 -0.31 -3.58 -14.16
CA GLY A 149 0.52 -2.38 -14.16
C GLY A 149 -0.15 -1.12 -13.62
N PHE A 150 -1.43 -1.19 -13.20
CA PHE A 150 -2.27 -0.06 -12.79
C PHE A 150 -2.57 -0.05 -11.28
N MET A 151 -1.79 -0.78 -10.48
CA MET A 151 -1.86 -0.80 -9.02
C MET A 151 -0.50 -0.50 -8.39
N PRO A 152 -0.03 0.75 -8.51
CA PRO A 152 1.24 1.17 -7.94
C PRO A 152 1.19 1.23 -6.41
N ILE A 153 2.38 1.42 -5.82
CA ILE A 153 2.58 1.61 -4.40
C ILE A 153 3.30 2.93 -4.21
N VAL A 154 2.77 3.79 -3.34
CA VAL A 154 3.47 4.97 -2.86
C VAL A 154 3.51 4.91 -1.34
N VAL A 155 4.70 5.09 -0.78
CA VAL A 155 4.91 5.17 0.67
C VAL A 155 5.46 6.55 1.00
N ASP A 156 4.72 7.29 1.84
CA ASP A 156 5.12 8.58 2.38
C ASP A 156 5.74 8.39 3.77
N VAL A 157 7.06 8.44 3.83
CA VAL A 157 7.79 8.31 5.09
C VAL A 157 7.97 9.69 5.72
N LYS A 158 7.38 9.88 6.88
CA LYS A 158 7.35 11.15 7.61
C LYS A 158 8.25 11.13 8.84
N ALA A 159 8.72 12.30 9.26
CA ALA A 159 9.26 12.46 10.59
C ALA A 159 8.21 12.05 11.65
N ARG A 160 8.67 11.56 12.81
CA ARG A 160 7.76 11.03 13.84
C ARG A 160 6.62 11.99 14.24
N PRO A 161 6.86 13.29 14.48
CA PRO A 161 5.78 14.22 14.83
C PRO A 161 4.73 14.38 13.73
N ASP A 162 5.16 14.40 12.46
CA ASP A 162 4.26 14.55 11.31
C ASP A 162 3.43 13.28 11.08
N TYR A 163 4.02 12.11 11.33
CA TYR A 163 3.30 10.84 11.34
C TYR A 163 2.25 10.79 12.44
N ASP A 164 2.60 11.21 13.67
CA ASP A 164 1.67 11.18 14.80
C ASP A 164 0.50 12.15 14.57
N ALA A 165 0.75 13.31 13.95
CA ALA A 165 -0.30 14.26 13.56
C ALA A 165 -1.23 13.68 12.48
N TRP A 166 -0.66 13.06 11.43
CA TRP A 166 -1.41 12.37 10.39
C TRP A 166 -2.28 11.23 10.97
N LEU A 167 -1.70 10.43 11.87
CA LEU A 167 -2.41 9.32 12.50
C LEU A 167 -3.60 9.81 13.35
N ALA A 168 -3.41 10.89 14.09
CA ALA A 168 -4.47 11.51 14.90
C ALA A 168 -5.60 12.04 14.02
N GLU A 169 -5.28 12.69 12.90
CA GLU A 169 -6.27 13.15 11.92
C GLU A 169 -7.07 12.00 11.33
N ARG A 170 -6.39 10.91 10.90
CA ARG A 170 -7.06 9.72 10.34
C ARG A 170 -7.98 9.05 11.35
N LYS A 171 -7.58 8.96 12.61
CA LYS A 171 -8.44 8.45 13.69
C LYS A 171 -9.69 9.31 13.88
N ALA A 172 -9.54 10.62 13.85
CA ALA A 172 -10.67 11.55 13.98
C ALA A 172 -11.66 11.40 12.80
N GLN A 173 -11.15 11.29 11.57
CA GLN A 173 -11.97 11.04 10.38
C GLN A 173 -12.71 9.70 10.48
N GLY A 174 -12.02 8.63 10.92
CA GLY A 174 -12.62 7.31 11.14
C GLY A 174 -13.71 7.33 12.20
N ALA A 175 -13.51 8.07 13.30
CA ALA A 175 -14.51 8.24 14.36
C ALA A 175 -15.77 8.96 13.85
N GLN A 176 -15.59 10.04 13.07
CA GLN A 176 -16.71 10.75 12.44
C GLN A 176 -17.49 9.84 11.49
N LEU A 177 -16.78 9.04 10.68
CA LEU A 177 -17.42 8.10 9.77
C LEU A 177 -18.22 7.02 10.53
N LYS A 178 -17.67 6.47 11.61
CA LYS A 178 -18.37 5.52 12.49
C LYS A 178 -19.64 6.15 13.10
N GLU A 179 -19.56 7.39 13.58
CA GLU A 179 -20.72 8.12 14.10
C GLU A 179 -21.79 8.31 13.03
N LEU A 180 -21.39 8.73 11.83
CA LEU A 180 -22.32 8.91 10.71
C LEU A 180 -22.97 7.61 10.25
N THR A 181 -22.27 6.48 10.32
CA THR A 181 -22.79 5.17 9.90
C THR A 181 -23.63 4.49 10.97
N SER A 182 -23.41 4.82 12.24
CA SER A 182 -24.20 4.28 13.38
C SER A 182 -25.43 5.12 13.73
N LYS A 183 -25.50 6.36 13.21
CA LYS A 183 -26.64 7.26 13.46
C LYS A 183 -27.89 6.72 12.76
N GLU A 184 -29.00 6.64 13.49
CA GLU A 184 -30.33 6.49 12.88
C GLU A 184 -30.75 7.80 12.24
N TRP A 185 -30.95 7.75 10.92
CA TRP A 185 -31.31 8.93 10.12
C TRP A 185 -32.82 8.97 9.88
N THR A 186 -33.42 10.15 10.04
CA THR A 186 -34.78 10.36 9.55
C THR A 186 -34.82 10.42 8.03
N LEU A 187 -35.99 10.20 7.43
CA LEU A 187 -36.15 10.28 5.97
C LEU A 187 -35.72 11.65 5.42
N GLU A 188 -36.10 12.73 6.13
CA GLU A 188 -35.75 14.11 5.75
C GLU A 188 -34.22 14.33 5.74
N GLU A 189 -33.51 13.88 6.78
CA GLU A 189 -32.06 13.95 6.85
C GLU A 189 -31.37 13.12 5.74
N LEU A 190 -31.89 11.91 5.45
CA LEU A 190 -31.40 11.07 4.36
C LEU A 190 -31.59 11.72 3.01
N MET A 191 -32.75 12.32 2.77
CA MET A 191 -33.04 13.06 1.53
C MET A 191 -32.09 14.23 1.34
N ALA A 192 -31.91 15.07 2.38
CA ALA A 192 -31.00 16.21 2.33
C ALA A 192 -29.54 15.80 2.10
N ARG A 193 -29.11 14.70 2.73
CA ARG A 193 -27.76 14.16 2.53
C ARG A 193 -27.60 13.54 1.14
N GLY A 194 -28.59 12.79 0.69
CA GLY A 194 -28.62 12.15 -0.63
C GLY A 194 -28.56 13.18 -1.75
N ASP A 195 -29.32 14.26 -1.63
CA ASP A 195 -29.27 15.40 -2.56
C ASP A 195 -27.87 15.99 -2.66
N LYS A 196 -27.25 16.28 -1.51
CA LYS A 196 -25.87 16.80 -1.48
C LYS A 196 -24.87 15.84 -2.13
N VAL A 197 -24.95 14.54 -1.84
CA VAL A 197 -24.05 13.53 -2.42
C VAL A 197 -24.30 13.41 -3.93
N TYR A 198 -25.57 13.41 -4.34
CA TYR A 198 -25.95 13.33 -5.75
C TYR A 198 -25.35 14.49 -6.55
N HIS A 199 -25.52 15.72 -6.06
CA HIS A 199 -24.99 16.92 -6.74
C HIS A 199 -23.45 16.98 -6.75
N THR A 200 -22.80 16.37 -5.76
CA THR A 200 -21.33 16.40 -5.66
C THR A 200 -20.66 15.28 -6.47
N ALA A 201 -21.24 14.10 -6.48
CA ALA A 201 -20.56 12.90 -6.98
C ALA A 201 -21.25 12.25 -8.20
N CYS A 202 -22.56 12.43 -8.37
CA CYS A 202 -23.33 11.67 -9.37
C CYS A 202 -23.73 12.50 -10.59
N THR A 203 -23.87 13.82 -10.46
CA THR A 203 -24.35 14.70 -11.56
C THR A 203 -23.41 14.77 -12.74
N ALA A 204 -22.12 14.45 -12.57
CA ALA A 204 -21.17 14.39 -13.69
C ALA A 204 -21.54 13.32 -14.74
N CYS A 205 -22.19 12.23 -14.29
CA CYS A 205 -22.64 11.13 -15.16
C CYS A 205 -24.15 10.97 -15.21
N HIS A 206 -24.86 11.47 -14.19
CA HIS A 206 -26.31 11.37 -14.03
C HIS A 206 -26.90 12.76 -13.82
N PRO A 207 -27.27 13.49 -14.90
CA PRO A 207 -27.90 14.80 -14.76
C PRO A 207 -29.20 14.72 -13.97
N ALA A 208 -29.59 15.84 -13.33
CA ALA A 208 -30.70 15.92 -12.36
C ALA A 208 -32.05 15.39 -12.87
N GLU A 209 -32.22 15.32 -14.18
CA GLU A 209 -33.44 14.87 -14.87
C GLU A 209 -33.47 13.35 -15.11
N GLY A 210 -32.50 12.59 -14.57
CA GLY A 210 -32.47 11.13 -14.65
C GLY A 210 -32.15 10.55 -16.03
N GLN A 211 -31.79 11.39 -16.98
CA GLN A 211 -31.32 10.95 -18.31
C GLN A 211 -29.80 10.67 -18.19
N GLY A 212 -29.38 9.46 -18.53
CA GLY A 212 -27.96 9.15 -18.61
C GLY A 212 -27.26 9.97 -19.68
N LEU A 213 -25.92 10.05 -19.64
CA LEU A 213 -25.15 10.62 -20.74
C LEU A 213 -25.41 9.81 -22.01
N PRO A 214 -25.55 10.47 -23.18
CA PRO A 214 -25.77 9.80 -24.45
C PRO A 214 -24.62 8.91 -24.87
#